data_de06aef942ffb0e861f1bed599db2c70
#
_entry.id   de06aef942ffb0e861f1bed599db2c70
#
_cell.length_a   1.000
_cell.length_b   1.000
_cell.length_c   1.000
_cell.angle_alpha   90.00
_cell.angle_beta   90.00
_cell.angle_gamma   90.00
#
_symmetry.space_group_name_H-M   'P 1'
#
loop_
_entity.id
_entity.type
_entity.pdbx_description
1 polymer ?
#
loop_
_entity_poly.entity_id
_entity_poly.type
_entity_poly.pdbx_seq_one_letter_code
_entity_poly.pdbx_strand_id
1 'polypeptide(L)'
;MFPNILDDALVHFYTQKGNYGSIYYDNGKIEYIHYLPICSYDNKEYYLFHCNNKFEVIADYLFDSIEECMNMENRSKKEIVWIKNNCNEIY
;
A
#
# COMPACT_ATOMS: atom_id res chain seq x y z
N MET A 1 -11.03 -8.14 6.41
CA MET A 1 -10.46 -8.60 5.12
C MET A 1 -10.04 -7.39 4.30
N PHE A 2 -8.86 -7.47 3.69
CA PHE A 2 -8.37 -6.35 2.89
C PHE A 2 -9.16 -6.23 1.58
N PRO A 3 -9.51 -5.02 1.14
CA PRO A 3 -10.25 -4.85 -0.10
C PRO A 3 -9.42 -5.26 -1.33
N ASN A 4 -10.10 -5.74 -2.37
CA ASN A 4 -9.45 -6.16 -3.61
C ASN A 4 -9.14 -4.99 -4.53
N ILE A 5 -9.86 -3.90 -4.38
CA ILE A 5 -9.74 -2.69 -5.19
C ILE A 5 -9.69 -1.49 -4.26
N LEU A 6 -8.71 -0.63 -4.48
CA LEU A 6 -8.54 0.64 -3.78
C LEU A 6 -8.35 1.74 -4.81
N ASP A 7 -9.13 2.81 -4.72
CA ASP A 7 -9.07 3.92 -5.67
C ASP A 7 -9.06 3.43 -7.12
N ASP A 8 -9.92 2.45 -7.42
CA ASP A 8 -10.06 1.80 -8.73
C ASP A 8 -8.83 1.00 -9.17
N ALA A 9 -7.82 0.85 -8.33
CA ALA A 9 -6.64 0.04 -8.61
C ALA A 9 -6.79 -1.37 -8.04
N LEU A 10 -6.29 -2.36 -8.77
CA LEU A 10 -6.29 -3.75 -8.33
C LEU A 10 -5.17 -3.97 -7.30
N VAL A 11 -5.51 -4.54 -6.16
CA VAL A 11 -4.55 -4.82 -5.09
C VAL A 11 -3.84 -6.14 -5.36
N HIS A 12 -2.52 -6.12 -5.49
CA HIS A 12 -1.70 -7.30 -5.71
C HIS A 12 -1.12 -7.86 -4.42
N PHE A 13 -0.63 -6.98 -3.56
CA PHE A 13 -0.08 -7.32 -2.25
C PHE A 13 -0.56 -6.32 -1.23
N TYR A 14 -0.58 -6.73 0.01
CA TYR A 14 -0.92 -5.84 1.11
C TYR A 14 -0.24 -6.31 2.39
N THR A 15 -0.36 -5.53 3.45
CA THR A 15 0.16 -5.87 4.76
C THR A 15 -1.00 -6.04 5.75
N GLN A 16 -0.71 -6.69 6.87
CA GLN A 16 -1.63 -6.64 8.00
C GLN A 16 -1.65 -5.22 8.57
N LYS A 17 -2.69 -4.92 9.34
CA LYS A 17 -2.75 -3.64 10.04
C LYS A 17 -1.55 -3.51 10.97
N GLY A 18 -0.89 -2.37 10.89
CA GLY A 18 0.29 -2.11 11.69
C GLY A 18 0.54 -0.62 11.82
N ASN A 19 1.75 -0.28 12.23
CA ASN A 19 2.21 1.10 12.31
C ASN A 19 3.38 1.25 11.34
N TYR A 20 3.11 1.84 10.19
CA TYR A 20 4.09 2.01 9.13
C TYR A 20 4.54 3.46 8.96
N GLY A 21 4.20 4.31 9.92
CA GLY A 21 4.58 5.71 9.93
C GLY A 21 3.38 6.64 10.02
N SER A 22 3.63 7.90 9.76
CA SER A 22 2.60 8.93 9.84
C SER A 22 2.88 10.05 8.84
N ILE A 23 1.82 10.78 8.50
CA ILE A 23 1.89 11.95 7.63
C ILE A 23 1.46 13.16 8.45
N TYR A 24 2.28 14.20 8.41
CA TYR A 24 2.03 15.46 9.12
C TYR A 24 1.57 16.51 8.10
N TYR A 25 0.42 17.11 8.36
CA TYR A 25 -0.13 18.16 7.51
C TYR A 25 0.18 19.53 8.08
N ASP A 26 0.20 20.55 7.22
CA ASP A 26 0.53 21.92 7.64
C ASP A 26 -0.41 22.48 8.69
N ASN A 27 -1.66 22.01 8.73
CA ASN A 27 -2.65 22.45 9.73
C ASN A 27 -2.50 21.77 11.08
N GLY A 28 -1.45 20.98 11.27
CA GLY A 28 -1.21 20.24 12.51
C GLY A 28 -1.89 18.89 12.59
N LYS A 29 -2.67 18.50 11.58
CA LYS A 29 -3.30 17.19 11.53
C LYS A 29 -2.25 16.10 11.29
N ILE A 30 -2.43 14.95 11.93
CA ILE A 30 -1.57 13.78 11.75
C ILE A 30 -2.45 12.60 11.32
N GLU A 31 -2.04 11.91 10.25
CA GLU A 31 -2.66 10.65 9.88
C GLU A 31 -1.64 9.53 9.98
N TYR A 32 -2.07 8.39 10.52
CA TYR A 32 -1.20 7.23 10.69
C TYR A 32 -1.38 6.25 9.54
N ILE A 33 -0.26 5.69 9.11
CA ILE A 33 -0.23 4.70 8.03
C ILE A 33 -0.39 3.33 8.65
N HIS A 34 -1.52 2.66 8.38
CA HIS A 34 -1.85 1.37 8.96
C HIS A 34 -1.76 0.21 7.99
N TYR A 35 -1.75 0.48 6.69
CA TYR A 35 -1.66 -0.53 5.64
C TYR A 35 -0.80 -0.04 4.49
N LEU A 36 -0.11 -0.99 3.84
CA LEU A 36 0.73 -0.72 2.67
C LEU A 36 0.29 -1.65 1.54
N PRO A 37 -0.72 -1.28 0.74
CA PRO A 37 -1.07 -2.08 -0.43
C PRO A 37 -0.23 -1.72 -1.64
N ILE A 38 0.08 -2.72 -2.46
CA ILE A 38 0.73 -2.54 -3.75
C ILE A 38 -0.32 -2.82 -4.82
N CYS A 39 -0.59 -1.84 -5.67
CA CYS A 39 -1.71 -1.86 -6.59
C CYS A 39 -1.29 -1.48 -8.00
N SER A 40 -2.14 -1.78 -8.98
CA SER A 40 -1.95 -1.32 -10.35
C SER A 40 -3.29 -1.10 -11.04
N TYR A 41 -3.27 -0.27 -12.08
CA TYR A 41 -4.43 -0.07 -12.95
C TYR A 41 -4.34 -0.93 -14.20
N ASP A 42 -3.12 -1.22 -14.69
CA ASP A 42 -2.91 -1.86 -15.98
C ASP A 42 -1.79 -2.91 -15.98
N ASN A 43 -1.24 -3.26 -14.83
CA ASN A 43 -0.12 -4.19 -14.67
C ASN A 43 1.19 -3.74 -15.34
N LYS A 44 1.30 -2.47 -15.69
CA LYS A 44 2.53 -1.90 -16.25
C LYS A 44 3.27 -1.03 -15.26
N GLU A 45 2.52 -0.31 -14.43
CA GLU A 45 3.06 0.54 -13.40
C GLU A 45 2.41 0.14 -12.08
N TYR A 46 3.16 0.24 -11.00
CA TYR A 46 2.70 -0.20 -9.70
C TYR A 46 2.75 0.95 -8.71
N TYR A 47 1.73 1.03 -7.89
CA TYR A 47 1.62 2.05 -6.85
C TYR A 47 1.75 1.40 -5.49
N LEU A 48 2.61 1.99 -4.66
CA LEU A 48 2.62 1.70 -3.24
C LEU A 48 1.72 2.75 -2.58
N PHE A 49 0.57 2.33 -2.11
CA PHE A 49 -0.34 3.22 -1.40
C PHE A 49 -0.04 3.18 0.09
N HIS A 50 -0.21 4.32 0.74
CA HIS A 50 -0.24 4.42 2.19
C HIS A 50 -1.68 4.64 2.62
N CYS A 51 -2.22 3.72 3.41
CA CYS A 51 -3.61 3.76 3.81
C CYS A 51 -3.77 3.92 5.32
N ASN A 52 -4.80 4.66 5.72
CA ASN A 52 -5.18 4.76 7.12
C ASN A 52 -5.99 3.54 7.56
N ASN A 53 -6.51 3.54 8.79
CA ASN A 53 -7.25 2.40 9.34
C ASN A 53 -8.64 2.21 8.70
N LYS A 54 -9.08 3.14 7.87
CA LYS A 54 -10.34 3.05 7.13
C LYS A 54 -10.15 2.63 5.68
N PHE A 55 -8.94 2.19 5.33
CA PHE A 55 -8.56 1.85 3.95
C PHE A 55 -8.62 3.03 2.98
N GLU A 56 -8.50 4.24 3.50
CA GLU A 56 -8.39 5.42 2.65
C GLU A 56 -6.94 5.63 2.24
N VAL A 57 -6.71 5.90 0.96
CA VAL A 57 -5.37 6.18 0.45
C VAL A 57 -5.00 7.61 0.80
N ILE A 58 -3.98 7.77 1.62
CA ILE A 58 -3.52 9.08 2.09
C ILE A 58 -2.21 9.52 1.42
N ALA A 59 -1.51 8.60 0.78
CA ALA A 59 -0.33 8.90 -0.05
C ALA A 59 -0.14 7.78 -1.06
N ASP A 60 0.51 8.11 -2.18
CA ASP A 60 0.81 7.14 -3.21
C ASP A 60 2.21 7.40 -3.79
N TYR A 61 2.85 6.32 -4.22
CA TYR A 61 4.17 6.35 -4.83
C TYR A 61 4.18 5.42 -6.04
N LEU A 62 4.68 5.92 -7.16
CA LEU A 62 4.71 5.17 -8.43
C LEU A 62 6.06 4.49 -8.63
N PHE A 63 6.01 3.22 -9.02
CA PHE A 63 7.20 2.43 -9.31
C PHE A 63 6.98 1.60 -10.58
N ASP A 64 8.08 1.11 -11.16
CA ASP A 64 8.03 0.29 -12.37
C ASP A 64 7.74 -1.18 -12.09
N SER A 65 7.91 -1.62 -10.85
CA SER A 65 7.70 -3.03 -10.49
C SER A 65 7.21 -3.20 -9.06
N ILE A 66 6.62 -4.35 -8.79
CA ILE A 66 6.21 -4.73 -7.43
C ILE A 66 7.44 -4.80 -6.52
N GLU A 67 8.55 -5.32 -7.03
CA GLU A 67 9.79 -5.43 -6.26
C GLU A 67 10.29 -4.07 -5.79
N GLU A 68 10.22 -3.06 -6.65
CA GLU A 68 10.62 -1.70 -6.26
C GLU A 68 9.71 -1.13 -5.18
N CYS A 69 8.41 -1.42 -5.24
CA CYS A 69 7.47 -1.02 -4.19
C CYS A 69 7.88 -1.61 -2.84
N MET A 70 8.19 -2.90 -2.84
CA MET A 70 8.61 -3.59 -1.61
C MET A 70 9.94 -3.05 -1.08
N ASN A 71 10.87 -2.77 -1.97
CA ASN A 71 12.19 -2.29 -1.58
C ASN A 71 12.15 -0.91 -0.96
N MET A 72 11.24 -0.06 -1.36
CA MET A 72 11.10 1.26 -0.77
C MET A 72 10.83 1.17 0.73
N GLU A 73 9.93 0.28 1.13
CA GLU A 73 9.56 0.14 2.53
C GLU A 73 10.59 -0.67 3.32
N ASN A 74 11.30 -1.59 2.67
CA ASN A 74 12.32 -2.39 3.32
C ASN A 74 13.54 -1.57 3.77
N ARG A 75 13.61 -0.31 3.36
CA ARG A 75 14.63 0.61 3.88
C ARG A 75 14.35 1.01 5.32
N SER A 76 13.12 0.87 5.78
CA SER A 76 12.83 1.04 7.20
C SER A 76 13.37 -0.19 7.95
N LYS A 77 13.75 0.00 9.21
CA LYS A 77 14.35 -1.06 10.00
C LYS A 77 13.39 -2.17 10.40
N LYS A 78 12.13 -2.09 9.96
CA LYS A 78 11.11 -3.08 10.28
C LYS A 78 10.97 -4.07 9.14
N GLU A 79 10.95 -5.33 9.48
CA GLU A 79 10.62 -6.37 8.54
C GLU A 79 9.13 -6.28 8.20
N ILE A 80 8.84 -6.17 6.90
CA ILE A 80 7.46 -6.07 6.42
C ILE A 80 7.06 -7.41 5.84
N VAL A 81 5.93 -7.93 6.29
CA VAL A 81 5.36 -9.17 5.78
C VAL A 81 4.31 -8.81 4.71
N TRP A 82 4.60 -9.18 3.48
CA TRP A 82 3.71 -8.94 2.35
C TRP A 82 2.78 -10.13 2.14
N ILE A 83 1.49 -9.85 2.01
CA ILE A 83 0.46 -10.87 1.79
C ILE A 83 -0.02 -10.75 0.36
N LYS A 84 0.07 -11.84 -0.39
CA LYS A 84 -0.41 -11.86 -1.78
C LYS A 84 -1.93 -11.88 -1.80
N ASN A 85 -2.50 -10.99 -2.62
CA ASN A 85 -3.94 -11.00 -2.84
C ASN A 85 -4.27 -11.98 -3.96
N ASN A 86 -5.05 -13.00 -3.65
CA ASN A 86 -5.36 -14.08 -4.57
C ASN A 86 -6.59 -13.83 -5.44
N CYS A 87 -7.22 -12.68 -5.31
CA CYS A 87 -8.43 -12.37 -6.08
C CYS A 87 -8.18 -12.27 -7.58
N ASN A 88 -6.93 -12.08 -7.98
CA ASN A 88 -6.54 -11.99 -9.38
C ASN A 88 -6.54 -13.32 -10.10
N GLU A 89 -6.59 -14.41 -9.37
CA GLU A 89 -6.43 -15.75 -9.91
C GLU A 89 -7.74 -16.35 -10.41
N ILE A 90 -8.82 -15.59 -10.30
CA ILE A 90 -10.16 -16.07 -10.67
C ILE A 90 -10.48 -15.82 -12.14
N TYR A 91 -9.62 -15.18 -12.87
CA TYR A 91 -9.85 -14.91 -14.30
C TYR A 91 -9.44 -16.07 -15.16
#